data_8f96c6330e7d8e49059bd147fa3a5610
#
_entry.id   8f96c6330e7d8e49059bd147fa3a5610
#
_cell.length_a   1.000
_cell.length_b   1.000
_cell.length_c   1.000
_cell.angle_alpha   90.00
_cell.angle_beta   90.00
_cell.angle_gamma   90.00
#
_symmetry.space_group_name_H-M   'P 1'
#
loop_
_entity.id
_entity.type
_entity.pdbx_description
1 polymer ?
#
loop_
_entity_poly.entity_id
_entity_poly.type
_entity_poly.pdbx_seq_one_letter_code
_entity_poly.pdbx_strand_id
1 'polypeptide(L)'
;MDLDFLVHRDDLDKLHERLTALAYERLMQTENVSHYRHRDGAWGTVDFVHAFRKPSIAMLARAKSYSVFGGKETIKAVDPEDVVGLKVQAMANDPERRPQELADIEALMRLYGSKLDWKRIQEYCDVFGMGEEAKRLRQRFGRAERGR
;
A
#
# COMPACT_ATOMS: atom_id res chain seq x y z
N MET A 1 11.52 6.21 8.50
CA MET A 1 10.52 5.12 8.29
C MET A 1 9.21 5.85 8.06
N ASP A 2 8.64 5.65 6.89
CA ASP A 2 7.37 6.27 6.53
C ASP A 2 6.27 5.22 6.72
N LEU A 3 5.14 5.63 7.29
CA LEU A 3 3.97 4.79 7.46
C LEU A 3 2.94 5.20 6.43
N ASP A 4 2.56 4.25 5.57
CA ASP A 4 1.54 4.45 4.56
C ASP A 4 0.22 3.85 5.02
N PHE A 5 -0.85 4.64 4.94
CA PHE A 5 -2.20 4.22 5.29
C PHE A 5 -3.13 4.37 4.10
N LEU A 6 -4.06 3.43 3.96
CA LEU A 6 -5.19 3.54 3.04
C LEU A 6 -6.41 3.99 3.84
N VAL A 7 -7.04 5.10 3.43
CA VAL A 7 -8.18 5.70 4.12
C VAL A 7 -9.33 5.97 3.15
N HIS A 8 -10.57 5.73 3.57
CA HIS A 8 -11.73 6.11 2.76
C HIS A 8 -11.79 7.62 2.61
N ARG A 9 -12.06 8.11 1.40
CA ARG A 9 -12.10 9.55 1.11
C ARG A 9 -13.07 10.32 2.01
N ASP A 10 -14.22 9.73 2.32
CA ASP A 10 -15.25 10.37 3.15
C ASP A 10 -14.83 10.56 4.62
N ASP A 11 -13.76 9.88 5.05
CA ASP A 11 -13.21 10.01 6.41
C ASP A 11 -12.08 11.05 6.53
N LEU A 12 -11.70 11.74 5.44
CA LEU A 12 -10.54 12.65 5.44
C LEU A 12 -10.69 13.83 6.41
N ASP A 13 -11.87 14.42 6.52
CA ASP A 13 -12.10 15.55 7.42
C ASP A 13 -11.94 15.11 8.88
N LYS A 14 -12.54 13.99 9.24
CA LYS A 14 -12.43 13.37 10.57
C LYS A 14 -10.98 12.95 10.88
N LEU A 15 -10.27 12.41 9.89
CA LEU A 15 -8.86 12.09 10.01
C LEU A 15 -8.03 13.33 10.29
N HIS A 16 -8.27 14.42 9.54
CA HIS A 16 -7.57 15.70 9.71
C HIS A 16 -7.76 16.27 11.12
N GLU A 17 -8.99 16.29 11.62
CA GLU A 17 -9.30 16.72 13.00
C GLU A 17 -8.50 15.93 14.04
N ARG A 18 -8.49 14.60 13.93
CA ARG A 18 -7.76 13.71 14.84
C ARG A 18 -6.25 13.91 14.78
N LEU A 19 -5.68 14.01 13.58
CA LEU A 19 -4.25 14.23 13.39
C LEU A 19 -3.82 15.60 13.93
N THR A 20 -4.63 16.63 13.72
CA THR A 20 -4.38 17.98 14.27
C THR A 20 -4.37 17.96 15.79
N ALA A 21 -5.31 17.24 16.43
CA ALA A 21 -5.34 17.05 17.87
C ALA A 21 -4.10 16.30 18.42
N LEU A 22 -3.47 15.47 17.59
CA LEU A 22 -2.21 14.76 17.88
C LEU A 22 -0.96 15.55 17.46
N ALA A 23 -1.08 16.86 17.23
CA ALA A 23 0.01 17.75 16.82
C ALA A 23 0.64 17.43 15.45
N TYR A 24 -0.10 16.78 14.53
CA TYR A 24 0.31 16.65 13.15
C TYR A 24 -0.16 17.83 12.31
N GLU A 25 0.68 18.27 11.40
CA GLU A 25 0.40 19.31 10.41
C GLU A 25 0.30 18.68 9.01
N ARG A 26 -0.73 19.07 8.27
CA ARG A 26 -0.88 18.64 6.88
C ARG A 26 0.09 19.44 6.01
N LEU A 27 1.04 18.75 5.39
CA LEU A 27 2.01 19.35 4.47
C LEU A 27 1.44 19.48 3.06
N MET A 28 0.67 18.49 2.62
CA MET A 28 0.09 18.44 1.28
C MET A 28 -1.18 17.60 1.29
N GLN A 29 -2.12 17.96 0.42
CA GLN A 29 -3.27 17.12 0.06
C GLN A 29 -3.61 17.29 -1.41
N THR A 30 -3.76 16.17 -2.09
CA THR A 30 -4.29 16.06 -3.45
C THR A 30 -5.58 15.25 -3.44
N GLU A 31 -6.15 15.00 -4.60
CA GLU A 31 -7.29 14.08 -4.72
C GLU A 31 -6.95 12.64 -4.25
N ASN A 32 -5.71 12.21 -4.42
CA ASN A 32 -5.29 10.82 -4.24
C ASN A 32 -4.51 10.56 -2.96
N VAL A 33 -3.84 11.57 -2.42
CA VAL A 33 -2.94 11.41 -1.26
C VAL A 33 -2.93 12.64 -0.36
N SER A 34 -2.60 12.43 0.91
CA SER A 34 -2.27 13.51 1.84
C SER A 34 -1.06 13.12 2.70
N HIS A 35 -0.21 14.10 3.01
CA HIS A 35 1.00 13.95 3.79
C HIS A 35 0.92 14.81 5.06
N TYR A 36 1.30 14.21 6.17
CA TYR A 36 1.32 14.87 7.47
C TYR A 36 2.68 14.68 8.15
N ARG A 37 3.08 15.67 8.94
CA ARG A 37 4.28 15.64 9.77
C ARG A 37 3.97 16.07 11.18
N HIS A 38 4.52 15.38 12.16
CA HIS A 38 4.41 15.78 13.56
C HIS A 38 5.24 17.04 13.83
N ARG A 39 4.72 17.97 14.61
CA ARG A 39 5.33 19.31 14.84
C ARG A 39 6.71 19.25 15.47
N ASP A 40 6.93 18.33 16.39
CA ASP A 40 8.25 18.17 17.02
C ASP A 40 9.23 17.33 16.19
N GLY A 41 8.78 16.76 15.07
CA GLY A 41 9.59 15.93 14.17
C GLY A 41 9.96 14.55 14.71
N ALA A 42 9.77 14.27 15.99
CA ALA A 42 10.18 13.01 16.63
C ALA A 42 9.36 11.82 16.15
N TRP A 43 8.10 12.04 15.78
CA TRP A 43 7.16 11.01 15.33
C TRP A 43 7.13 10.83 13.80
N GLY A 44 7.97 11.60 13.07
CA GLY A 44 8.14 11.46 11.63
C GLY A 44 6.94 11.94 10.81
N THR A 45 6.83 11.36 9.60
CA THR A 45 5.75 11.62 8.64
C THR A 45 4.80 10.43 8.54
N VAL A 46 3.57 10.71 8.17
CA VAL A 46 2.55 9.70 7.85
C VAL A 46 1.86 10.08 6.56
N ASP A 47 1.68 9.09 5.70
CA ASP A 47 1.12 9.26 4.37
C ASP A 47 -0.20 8.49 4.25
N PHE A 48 -1.18 9.14 3.63
CA PHE A 48 -2.50 8.56 3.42
C PHE A 48 -2.82 8.51 1.93
N VAL A 49 -3.06 7.32 1.42
CA VAL A 49 -3.64 7.08 0.09
C VAL A 49 -5.15 7.08 0.22
N HIS A 50 -5.83 7.87 -0.62
CA HIS A 50 -7.28 8.04 -0.54
C HIS A 50 -8.01 6.97 -1.35
N ALA A 51 -8.81 6.16 -0.68
CA ALA A 51 -9.66 5.15 -1.30
C ALA A 51 -11.02 5.77 -1.68
N PHE A 52 -11.31 5.86 -2.97
CA PHE A 52 -12.58 6.34 -3.50
C PHE A 52 -13.01 5.63 -4.80
N ARG A 53 -12.11 4.89 -5.42
CA ARG A 53 -12.39 4.05 -6.58
C ARG A 53 -12.70 2.63 -6.14
N LYS A 54 -13.52 1.92 -6.91
CA LYS A 54 -13.93 0.54 -6.59
C LYS A 54 -12.79 -0.38 -6.14
N PRO A 55 -11.62 -0.42 -6.82
CA PRO A 55 -10.53 -1.29 -6.38
C PRO A 55 -10.01 -0.94 -4.98
N SER A 56 -9.75 0.33 -4.69
CA SER A 56 -9.20 0.75 -3.40
C SER A 56 -10.21 0.62 -2.25
N ILE A 57 -11.52 0.85 -2.52
CA ILE A 57 -12.59 0.56 -1.54
C ILE A 57 -12.66 -0.95 -1.25
N ALA A 58 -12.52 -1.79 -2.28
CA ALA A 58 -12.49 -3.24 -2.09
C ALA A 58 -11.26 -3.69 -1.28
N MET A 59 -10.10 -3.05 -1.43
CA MET A 59 -8.92 -3.29 -0.59
C MET A 59 -9.21 -3.02 0.89
N LEU A 60 -9.84 -1.89 1.21
CA LEU A 60 -10.26 -1.58 2.59
C LEU A 60 -11.24 -2.60 3.14
N ALA A 61 -12.23 -3.01 2.33
CA ALA A 61 -13.27 -3.94 2.77
C ALA A 61 -12.72 -5.34 3.13
N ARG A 62 -11.66 -5.81 2.46
CA ARG A 62 -11.05 -7.13 2.72
C ARG A 62 -9.81 -7.08 3.62
N ALA A 63 -9.40 -5.89 4.09
CA ALA A 63 -8.29 -5.75 5.02
C ALA A 63 -8.50 -6.59 6.28
N LYS A 64 -7.46 -7.31 6.69
CA LYS A 64 -7.49 -8.25 7.81
C LYS A 64 -7.00 -7.60 9.09
N SER A 65 -7.58 -8.00 10.22
CA SER A 65 -7.15 -7.54 11.54
C SER A 65 -6.00 -8.37 12.07
N TYR A 66 -4.98 -7.69 12.56
CA TYR A 66 -3.80 -8.30 13.17
C TYR A 66 -3.59 -7.75 14.57
N SER A 67 -3.34 -8.65 15.51
CA SER A 67 -2.96 -8.28 16.87
C SER A 67 -1.50 -7.89 16.93
N VAL A 68 -1.20 -6.74 17.54
CA VAL A 68 0.16 -6.19 17.66
C VAL A 68 0.47 -5.85 19.11
N PHE A 69 1.74 -5.55 19.40
CA PHE A 69 2.21 -5.19 20.75
C PHE A 69 1.81 -6.22 21.82
N GLY A 70 1.99 -7.51 21.51
CA GLY A 70 1.67 -8.60 22.45
C GLY A 70 0.15 -8.74 22.73
N GLY A 71 -0.70 -8.39 21.78
CA GLY A 71 -2.15 -8.49 21.88
C GLY A 71 -2.85 -7.27 22.48
N LYS A 72 -2.11 -6.21 22.76
CA LYS A 72 -2.68 -4.98 23.35
C LYS A 72 -3.46 -4.14 22.36
N GLU A 73 -3.08 -4.20 21.09
CA GLU A 73 -3.67 -3.39 20.02
C GLU A 73 -4.01 -4.25 18.82
N THR A 74 -4.95 -3.78 18.01
CA THR A 74 -5.33 -4.41 16.74
C THR A 74 -5.22 -3.40 15.61
N ILE A 75 -4.53 -3.79 14.55
CA ILE A 75 -4.44 -3.00 13.31
C ILE A 75 -5.09 -3.76 12.16
N LYS A 76 -5.59 -3.01 11.17
CA LYS A 76 -6.01 -3.58 9.89
C LYS A 76 -4.90 -3.40 8.87
N ALA A 77 -4.59 -4.46 8.12
CA ALA A 77 -3.64 -4.42 7.02
C ALA A 77 -4.28 -4.99 5.76
N VAL A 78 -4.01 -4.35 4.63
CA VAL A 78 -4.40 -4.85 3.31
C VAL A 78 -3.58 -6.07 2.92
N ASP A 79 -4.10 -6.91 2.02
CA ASP A 79 -3.35 -8.07 1.53
C ASP A 79 -2.09 -7.63 0.76
N PRO A 80 -1.02 -8.46 0.74
CA PRO A 80 0.21 -8.14 -0.01
C PRO A 80 -0.03 -7.83 -1.49
N GLU A 81 -0.98 -8.52 -2.13
CA GLU A 81 -1.38 -8.27 -3.51
C GLU A 81 -1.96 -6.88 -3.71
N ASP A 82 -2.68 -6.37 -2.71
CA ASP A 82 -3.25 -5.02 -2.73
C ASP A 82 -2.17 -3.96 -2.60
N VAL A 83 -1.15 -4.21 -1.77
CA VAL A 83 0.05 -3.36 -1.71
C VAL A 83 0.74 -3.31 -3.07
N VAL A 84 0.90 -4.46 -3.76
CA VAL A 84 1.42 -4.50 -5.13
C VAL A 84 0.56 -3.65 -6.07
N GLY A 85 -0.76 -3.76 -5.98
CA GLY A 85 -1.69 -2.96 -6.79
C GLY A 85 -1.52 -1.45 -6.60
N LEU A 86 -1.37 -1.00 -5.34
CA LEU A 86 -1.11 0.42 -5.02
C LEU A 86 0.24 0.90 -5.58
N LYS A 87 1.28 0.07 -5.51
CA LYS A 87 2.60 0.39 -6.07
C LYS A 87 2.61 0.41 -7.59
N VAL A 88 1.91 -0.50 -8.24
CA VAL A 88 1.69 -0.47 -9.70
C VAL A 88 0.97 0.82 -10.12
N GLN A 89 -0.06 1.23 -9.38
CA GLN A 89 -0.74 2.51 -9.62
C GLN A 89 0.21 3.70 -9.43
N ALA A 90 1.07 3.68 -8.41
CA ALA A 90 2.05 4.74 -8.18
C ALA A 90 3.04 4.87 -9.34
N MET A 91 3.55 3.73 -9.87
CA MET A 91 4.42 3.70 -11.06
C MET A 91 3.73 4.23 -12.32
N ALA A 92 2.44 3.95 -12.47
CA ALA A 92 1.66 4.43 -13.62
C ALA A 92 1.42 5.94 -13.57
N ASN A 93 1.21 6.48 -12.36
CA ASN A 93 0.97 7.91 -12.15
C ASN A 93 2.27 8.74 -12.21
N ASP A 94 3.40 8.15 -11.79
CA ASP A 94 4.71 8.78 -11.77
C ASP A 94 5.80 7.78 -12.17
N PRO A 95 6.22 7.78 -13.45
CA PRO A 95 7.25 6.86 -13.94
C PRO A 95 8.63 6.99 -13.25
N GLU A 96 8.95 8.12 -12.65
CA GLU A 96 10.21 8.32 -11.95
C GLU A 96 10.28 7.47 -10.66
N ARG A 97 9.14 7.14 -10.08
CA ARG A 97 9.04 6.25 -8.91
C ARG A 97 9.26 4.77 -9.24
N ARG A 98 9.25 4.39 -10.52
CA ARG A 98 9.31 2.99 -10.95
C ARG A 98 10.44 2.17 -10.33
N PRO A 99 11.70 2.64 -10.25
CA PRO A 99 12.77 1.84 -9.64
C PRO A 99 12.51 1.51 -8.17
N GLN A 100 12.03 2.48 -7.39
CA GLN A 100 11.73 2.29 -5.98
C GLN A 100 10.53 1.36 -5.78
N GLU A 101 9.45 1.59 -6.50
CA GLU A 101 8.23 0.79 -6.36
C GLU A 101 8.45 -0.66 -6.80
N LEU A 102 9.24 -0.90 -7.86
CA LEU A 102 9.62 -2.26 -8.26
C LEU A 102 10.48 -2.95 -7.20
N ALA A 103 11.42 -2.25 -6.59
CA ALA A 103 12.25 -2.82 -5.52
C ALA A 103 11.38 -3.27 -4.33
N ASP A 104 10.40 -2.48 -3.95
CA ASP A 104 9.46 -2.79 -2.88
C ASP A 104 8.54 -3.97 -3.24
N ILE A 105 8.03 -4.01 -4.48
CA ILE A 105 7.24 -5.13 -5.00
C ILE A 105 8.07 -6.41 -4.95
N GLU A 106 9.32 -6.39 -5.43
CA GLU A 106 10.21 -7.57 -5.37
C GLU A 106 10.49 -8.00 -3.92
N ALA A 107 10.64 -7.07 -2.99
CA ALA A 107 10.81 -7.39 -1.57
C ALA A 107 9.59 -8.14 -1.00
N LEU A 108 8.37 -7.67 -1.30
CA LEU A 108 7.14 -8.38 -0.94
C LEU A 108 7.08 -9.78 -1.58
N MET A 109 7.47 -9.91 -2.83
CA MET A 109 7.46 -11.18 -3.53
C MET A 109 8.49 -12.18 -2.99
N ARG A 110 9.64 -11.71 -2.47
CA ARG A 110 10.59 -12.57 -1.75
C ARG A 110 10.02 -13.10 -0.44
N LEU A 111 9.20 -12.29 0.25
CA LEU A 111 8.58 -12.70 1.52
C LEU A 111 7.43 -13.68 1.34
N TYR A 112 6.59 -13.47 0.33
CA TYR A 112 5.34 -14.20 0.17
C TYR A 112 5.37 -15.24 -0.98
N GLY A 113 6.19 -15.01 -2.01
CA GLY A 113 6.48 -15.96 -3.09
C GLY A 113 5.26 -16.63 -3.72
N SER A 114 5.25 -17.96 -3.67
CA SER A 114 4.17 -18.77 -4.23
C SER A 114 2.82 -18.66 -3.51
N LYS A 115 2.77 -18.03 -2.33
CA LYS A 115 1.53 -17.84 -1.56
C LYS A 115 0.68 -16.69 -2.08
N LEU A 116 1.22 -15.86 -2.98
CA LEU A 116 0.52 -14.72 -3.57
C LEU A 116 -0.57 -15.15 -4.55
N ASP A 117 -1.68 -14.42 -4.54
CA ASP A 117 -2.69 -14.52 -5.61
C ASP A 117 -2.19 -13.81 -6.87
N TRP A 118 -1.46 -14.56 -7.70
CA TRP A 118 -0.89 -14.07 -8.96
C TRP A 118 -1.93 -13.64 -9.98
N LYS A 119 -3.16 -14.13 -9.87
CA LYS A 119 -4.26 -13.69 -10.73
C LYS A 119 -4.63 -12.26 -10.41
N ARG A 120 -4.79 -11.92 -9.13
CA ARG A 120 -5.07 -10.55 -8.67
C ARG A 120 -3.96 -9.58 -9.03
N ILE A 121 -2.69 -10.00 -8.86
CA ILE A 121 -1.53 -9.19 -9.28
C ILE A 121 -1.56 -8.92 -10.79
N GLN A 122 -1.85 -9.93 -11.61
CA GLN A 122 -2.00 -9.76 -13.05
C GLN A 122 -3.11 -8.76 -13.39
N GLU A 123 -4.27 -8.88 -12.75
CA GLU A 123 -5.41 -7.97 -12.95
C GLU A 123 -5.03 -6.51 -12.63
N TYR A 124 -4.31 -6.25 -11.54
CA TYR A 124 -3.81 -4.91 -11.23
C TYR A 124 -2.83 -4.39 -12.29
N CYS A 125 -1.88 -5.21 -12.70
CA CYS A 125 -0.92 -4.81 -13.72
C CYS A 125 -1.59 -4.54 -15.07
N ASP A 126 -2.57 -5.35 -15.47
CA ASP A 126 -3.30 -5.21 -16.74
C ASP A 126 -4.07 -3.88 -16.80
N VAL A 127 -4.67 -3.43 -15.69
CA VAL A 127 -5.37 -2.13 -15.61
C VAL A 127 -4.46 -0.96 -15.99
N PHE A 128 -3.17 -1.07 -15.69
CA PHE A 128 -2.18 -0.01 -15.96
C PHE A 128 -1.25 -0.33 -17.14
N GLY A 129 -1.58 -1.32 -17.97
CA GLY A 129 -0.76 -1.70 -19.12
C GLY A 129 0.58 -2.35 -18.79
N MET A 130 0.74 -2.87 -17.57
CA MET A 130 1.96 -3.52 -17.07
C MET A 130 1.86 -5.06 -16.99
N GLY A 131 1.00 -5.68 -17.80
CA GLY A 131 0.77 -7.13 -17.76
C GLY A 131 2.01 -7.98 -18.01
N GLU A 132 2.95 -7.52 -18.86
CA GLU A 132 4.22 -8.22 -19.11
C GLU A 132 5.14 -8.19 -17.88
N GLU A 133 5.09 -7.11 -17.07
CA GLU A 133 5.81 -7.03 -15.79
C GLU A 133 5.30 -8.08 -14.81
N ALA A 134 3.98 -8.25 -14.69
CA ALA A 134 3.38 -9.27 -13.84
C ALA A 134 3.83 -10.69 -14.24
N LYS A 135 3.90 -10.99 -15.55
CA LYS A 135 4.39 -12.28 -16.04
C LYS A 135 5.86 -12.52 -15.67
N ARG A 136 6.72 -11.51 -15.83
CA ARG A 136 8.14 -11.59 -15.44
C ARG A 136 8.31 -11.84 -13.94
N LEU A 137 7.59 -11.10 -13.12
CA LEU A 137 7.61 -11.25 -11.68
C LEU A 137 7.12 -12.64 -11.25
N ARG A 138 6.04 -13.13 -11.87
CA ARG A 138 5.52 -14.48 -11.62
C ARG A 138 6.51 -15.58 -12.00
N GLN A 139 7.22 -15.44 -13.13
CA GLN A 139 8.24 -16.41 -13.54
C GLN A 139 9.38 -16.47 -12.52
N ARG A 140 9.75 -15.32 -11.93
CA ARG A 140 10.86 -15.21 -10.99
C ARG A 140 10.48 -15.63 -9.57
N PHE A 141 9.30 -15.28 -9.09
CA PHE A 141 8.90 -15.42 -7.69
C PHE A 141 7.73 -16.39 -7.45
N GLY A 142 6.96 -16.72 -8.47
CA GLY A 142 5.73 -17.52 -8.34
C GLY A 142 5.95 -19.03 -8.24
N ARG A 143 7.20 -19.51 -8.35
CA ARG A 143 7.51 -20.93 -8.17
C ARG A 143 7.73 -21.20 -6.71
N ALA A 144 7.05 -22.22 -6.15
CA ALA A 144 7.43 -22.77 -4.86
C ALA A 144 8.91 -23.18 -4.93
N GLU A 145 9.73 -22.80 -3.95
CA GLU A 145 11.05 -23.40 -3.81
C GLU A 145 10.84 -24.91 -3.77
N ARG A 146 11.32 -25.60 -4.79
CA ARG A 146 11.39 -27.07 -4.72
C ARG A 146 12.36 -27.35 -3.60
N GLY A 147 11.83 -27.88 -2.49
CA GLY A 147 12.60 -28.20 -1.32
C GLY A 147 13.92 -28.89 -1.69
N ARG A 148 14.98 -28.36 -1.13
CA ARG A 148 16.25 -29.09 -1.03
C ARG A 148 16.17 -30.09 0.12
#